data_e237b3cacbcac4eb672b6cffcb11f8cd
#
_entry.id   e237b3cacbcac4eb672b6cffcb11f8cd
#
_cell.length_a   1.000
_cell.length_b   1.000
_cell.length_c   1.000
_cell.angle_alpha   90.00
_cell.angle_beta   90.00
_cell.angle_gamma   90.00
#
_symmetry.space_group_name_H-M   'P 1'
#
loop_
_entity.id
_entity.type
_entity.pdbx_description
1 polymer ?
#
loop_
_entity_poly.entity_id
_entity_poly.type
_entity_poly.pdbx_seq_one_letter_code
_entity_poly.pdbx_strand_id
1 'polypeptide(L)'
;MKYSKRIAALLLALTLCCCAACSKTVGSYRVVKTLSTEQFRIGFRDGDQAAVYVNAALKVLAADGTIHSLALKWFGTDNTTFDSDAGALDALGDIPQRTFIMGLNEERFPMSYADGDGYSGFDVELAQAVCARLGWTLQYQSIANRNAYVELSSGNVDCAWGGMVLEQTDSKDSKNKKKQKMTLTAPY
;
A
#
# COMPACT_ATOMS: atom_id res chain seq x y z
N MET A 1 -33.34 -53.31 2.14
CA MET A 1 -32.96 -52.14 3.00
C MET A 1 -31.52 -52.09 3.51
N LYS A 2 -30.77 -53.17 3.63
CA LYS A 2 -29.35 -53.15 4.11
C LYS A 2 -28.33 -52.67 3.07
N TYR A 3 -28.58 -52.85 1.77
CA TYR A 3 -27.65 -52.44 0.68
C TYR A 3 -27.67 -50.93 0.38
N SER A 4 -28.83 -50.27 0.54
CA SER A 4 -28.96 -48.83 0.27
C SER A 4 -28.14 -47.99 1.25
N LYS A 5 -28.03 -48.38 2.52
CA LYS A 5 -27.22 -47.67 3.52
C LYS A 5 -25.72 -47.84 3.30
N ARG A 6 -25.28 -48.98 2.73
CA ARG A 6 -23.84 -49.20 2.42
C ARG A 6 -23.41 -48.45 1.18
N ILE A 7 -24.30 -48.32 0.18
CA ILE A 7 -24.03 -47.51 -1.03
C ILE A 7 -23.99 -46.01 -0.69
N ALA A 8 -24.89 -45.51 0.18
CA ALA A 8 -24.87 -44.14 0.65
C ALA A 8 -23.61 -43.79 1.47
N ALA A 9 -23.12 -44.71 2.30
CA ALA A 9 -21.87 -44.53 3.06
C ALA A 9 -20.63 -44.55 2.15
N LEU A 10 -20.61 -45.36 1.10
CA LEU A 10 -19.53 -45.39 0.11
C LEU A 10 -19.49 -44.11 -0.75
N LEU A 11 -20.66 -43.59 -1.16
CA LEU A 11 -20.73 -42.30 -1.88
C LEU A 11 -20.33 -41.14 -1.02
N LEU A 12 -20.67 -41.13 0.28
CA LEU A 12 -20.25 -40.07 1.22
C LEU A 12 -18.73 -40.11 1.47
N ALA A 13 -18.13 -41.28 1.57
CA ALA A 13 -16.68 -41.43 1.71
C ALA A 13 -15.92 -41.01 0.44
N LEU A 14 -16.48 -41.22 -0.75
CA LEU A 14 -15.88 -40.81 -2.02
C LEU A 14 -15.92 -39.30 -2.19
N THR A 15 -17.00 -38.62 -1.76
CA THR A 15 -17.11 -37.18 -1.80
C THR A 15 -16.16 -36.47 -0.80
N LEU A 16 -15.95 -37.04 0.40
CA LEU A 16 -14.97 -36.54 1.35
C LEU A 16 -13.52 -36.67 0.84
N CYS A 17 -13.22 -37.74 0.09
CA CYS A 17 -11.88 -37.97 -0.46
C CYS A 17 -11.53 -36.99 -1.59
N CYS A 18 -12.51 -36.53 -2.37
CA CYS A 18 -12.31 -35.54 -3.43
C CYS A 18 -12.04 -34.13 -2.89
N CYS A 19 -12.52 -33.80 -1.68
CA CYS A 19 -12.25 -32.46 -1.07
C CYS A 19 -10.85 -32.36 -0.45
N ALA A 20 -10.17 -33.49 -0.17
CA ALA A 20 -8.80 -33.47 0.39
C ALA A 20 -7.69 -33.38 -0.66
N ALA A 21 -8.02 -33.50 -1.96
CA ALA A 21 -7.02 -33.54 -3.03
C ALA A 21 -6.68 -32.18 -3.66
N CYS A 22 -7.24 -31.06 -3.16
CA CYS A 22 -6.98 -29.70 -3.69
C CYS A 22 -6.21 -28.79 -2.76
N SER A 23 -5.49 -29.31 -1.76
CA SER A 23 -4.44 -28.52 -1.13
C SER A 23 -3.21 -28.52 -2.03
N LYS A 24 -3.12 -27.60 -2.99
CA LYS A 24 -1.83 -27.26 -3.59
C LYS A 24 -0.93 -26.82 -2.44
N THR A 25 -0.01 -27.68 -2.04
CA THR A 25 1.12 -27.28 -1.20
C THR A 25 1.86 -26.19 -1.98
N VAL A 26 1.63 -24.93 -1.61
CA VAL A 26 2.48 -23.83 -2.06
C VAL A 26 3.88 -24.20 -1.55
N GLY A 27 4.79 -24.51 -2.47
CA GLY A 27 6.15 -24.86 -2.11
C GLY A 27 6.74 -23.75 -1.27
N SER A 28 7.41 -24.09 -0.17
CA SER A 28 8.12 -23.10 0.63
C SER A 28 9.27 -22.56 -0.19
N TYR A 29 9.20 -21.29 -0.56
CA TYR A 29 10.31 -20.60 -1.21
C TYR A 29 11.33 -20.18 -0.16
N ARG A 30 12.62 -20.38 -0.49
CA ARG A 30 13.73 -19.90 0.34
C ARG A 30 14.44 -18.75 -0.37
N VAL A 31 14.61 -17.64 0.33
CA VAL A 31 15.48 -16.55 -0.14
C VAL A 31 16.91 -17.07 -0.22
N VAL A 32 17.48 -17.08 -1.44
CA VAL A 32 18.83 -17.54 -1.69
C VAL A 32 19.83 -16.40 -1.54
N LYS A 33 19.44 -15.19 -2.01
CA LYS A 33 20.26 -13.98 -1.94
C LYS A 33 19.37 -12.74 -2.06
N THR A 34 19.60 -11.76 -1.21
CA THR A 34 19.04 -10.40 -1.39
C THR A 34 20.01 -9.61 -2.28
N LEU A 35 19.53 -9.14 -3.42
CA LEU A 35 20.33 -8.36 -4.37
C LEU A 35 20.30 -6.87 -4.06
N SER A 36 19.12 -6.37 -3.66
CA SER A 36 18.90 -4.98 -3.25
C SER A 36 17.72 -4.92 -2.30
N THR A 37 17.65 -3.85 -1.52
CA THR A 37 16.48 -3.51 -0.69
C THR A 37 15.99 -2.14 -1.14
N GLU A 38 14.74 -2.06 -1.55
CA GLU A 38 14.06 -0.80 -1.85
C GLU A 38 13.28 -0.34 -0.62
N GLN A 39 13.30 0.96 -0.35
CA GLN A 39 12.52 1.58 0.71
C GLN A 39 11.44 2.46 0.08
N PHE A 40 10.19 2.08 0.28
CA PHE A 40 9.05 2.86 -0.18
C PHE A 40 8.74 3.99 0.80
N ARG A 41 8.35 5.14 0.28
CA ARG A 41 7.98 6.32 1.05
C ARG A 41 6.86 7.07 0.33
N ILE A 42 6.07 7.81 1.08
CA ILE A 42 5.11 8.75 0.51
C ILE A 42 5.78 10.12 0.48
N GLY A 43 5.77 10.76 -0.70
CA GLY A 43 6.29 12.09 -0.89
C GLY A 43 5.18 13.13 -1.00
N PHE A 44 5.39 14.30 -0.40
CA PHE A 44 4.51 15.47 -0.45
C PHE A 44 5.31 16.71 -0.85
N ARG A 45 4.62 17.75 -1.29
CA ARG A 45 5.24 19.07 -1.39
C ARG A 45 5.87 19.46 -0.06
N ASP A 46 6.96 20.19 -0.12
CA ASP A 46 7.61 20.68 1.10
C ASP A 46 6.65 21.55 1.91
N GLY A 47 6.44 21.20 3.18
CA GLY A 47 5.54 21.90 4.10
C GLY A 47 4.04 21.67 3.86
N ASP A 48 3.64 20.73 3.01
CA ASP A 48 2.22 20.44 2.78
C ASP A 48 1.58 19.79 4.02
N GLN A 49 0.49 20.38 4.50
CA GLN A 49 -0.25 19.88 5.67
C GLN A 49 -0.88 18.50 5.44
N ALA A 50 -1.11 18.10 4.19
CA ALA A 50 -1.59 16.76 3.88
C ALA A 50 -0.68 15.67 4.45
N ALA A 51 0.64 15.92 4.50
CA ALA A 51 1.59 14.99 5.10
C ALA A 51 1.29 14.70 6.58
N VAL A 52 0.84 15.71 7.33
CA VAL A 52 0.50 15.56 8.76
C VAL A 52 -0.72 14.67 8.92
N TYR A 53 -1.80 14.95 8.16
CA TYR A 53 -3.04 14.18 8.22
C TYR A 53 -2.84 12.73 7.76
N VAL A 54 -2.13 12.52 6.65
CA VAL A 54 -1.84 11.17 6.13
C VAL A 54 -1.00 10.37 7.13
N ASN A 55 0.06 10.96 7.71
CA ASN A 55 0.86 10.28 8.74
C ASN A 55 0.05 9.90 9.98
N ALA A 56 -0.85 10.77 10.44
CA ALA A 56 -1.73 10.47 11.56
C ALA A 56 -2.71 9.33 11.22
N ALA A 57 -3.30 9.36 10.03
CA ALA A 57 -4.20 8.30 9.57
C ALA A 57 -3.47 6.95 9.45
N LEU A 58 -2.24 6.92 8.94
CA LEU A 58 -1.42 5.71 8.88
C LEU A 58 -1.17 5.12 10.26
N LYS A 59 -0.86 5.95 11.28
CA LYS A 59 -0.68 5.49 12.66
C LYS A 59 -1.95 4.86 13.24
N VAL A 60 -3.12 5.44 12.97
CA VAL A 60 -4.41 4.88 13.39
C VAL A 60 -4.69 3.55 12.69
N LEU A 61 -4.44 3.46 11.37
CA LEU A 61 -4.63 2.24 10.59
C LEU A 61 -3.63 1.13 10.95
N ALA A 62 -2.43 1.50 11.45
CA ALA A 62 -1.51 0.54 12.03
C ALA A 62 -2.03 0.03 13.39
N ALA A 63 -2.58 0.92 14.24
CA ALA A 63 -3.11 0.58 15.54
C ALA A 63 -4.36 -0.31 15.49
N ASP A 64 -5.23 -0.14 14.50
CA ASP A 64 -6.46 -0.94 14.34
C ASP A 64 -6.27 -2.24 13.54
N GLY A 65 -5.05 -2.52 13.05
CA GLY A 65 -4.70 -3.74 12.34
C GLY A 65 -5.06 -3.73 10.84
N THR A 66 -5.54 -2.62 10.30
CA THR A 66 -5.86 -2.48 8.86
C THR A 66 -4.60 -2.70 8.01
N ILE A 67 -3.47 -2.05 8.36
CA ILE A 67 -2.21 -2.20 7.62
C ILE A 67 -1.73 -3.65 7.69
N HIS A 68 -1.78 -4.28 8.85
CA HIS A 68 -1.43 -5.70 9.02
C HIS A 68 -2.25 -6.60 8.09
N SER A 69 -3.56 -6.38 8.02
CA SER A 69 -4.45 -7.16 7.15
C SER A 69 -4.13 -6.98 5.67
N LEU A 70 -3.82 -5.74 5.25
CA LEU A 70 -3.40 -5.45 3.88
C LEU A 70 -2.04 -6.10 3.55
N ALA A 71 -1.08 -6.03 4.48
CA ALA A 71 0.23 -6.66 4.29
C ALA A 71 0.11 -8.18 4.13
N LEU A 72 -0.70 -8.85 4.95
CA LEU A 72 -0.97 -10.27 4.81
C LEU A 72 -1.65 -10.60 3.47
N LYS A 73 -2.60 -9.78 3.03
CA LYS A 73 -3.29 -9.95 1.74
C LYS A 73 -2.33 -9.88 0.56
N TRP A 74 -1.43 -8.90 0.54
CA TRP A 74 -0.59 -8.61 -0.62
C TRP A 74 0.75 -9.34 -0.61
N PHE A 75 1.32 -9.57 0.58
CA PHE A 75 2.67 -10.13 0.73
C PHE A 75 2.68 -11.50 1.41
N GLY A 76 1.57 -11.94 2.01
CA GLY A 76 1.50 -13.17 2.81
C GLY A 76 2.22 -13.08 4.16
N THR A 77 2.86 -11.95 4.45
CA THR A 77 3.54 -11.63 5.70
C THR A 77 3.51 -10.13 5.93
N ASP A 78 3.61 -9.71 7.19
CA ASP A 78 3.71 -8.30 7.55
C ASP A 78 5.14 -7.96 7.95
N ASN A 79 5.83 -7.26 7.07
CA ASN A 79 7.16 -6.70 7.30
C ASN A 79 7.12 -5.15 7.24
N THR A 80 5.94 -4.55 7.36
CA THR A 80 5.79 -3.09 7.36
C THR A 80 6.32 -2.48 8.66
N THR A 81 6.71 -1.21 8.59
CA THR A 81 7.36 -0.51 9.71
C THR A 81 6.62 0.78 10.09
N PHE A 82 5.29 0.76 9.99
CA PHE A 82 4.49 1.92 10.39
C PHE A 82 4.44 2.08 11.92
N ASP A 83 4.60 3.31 12.39
CA ASP A 83 4.29 3.66 13.77
C ASP A 83 2.80 3.46 14.06
N SER A 84 2.47 3.07 15.31
CA SER A 84 1.10 2.79 15.76
C SER A 84 0.68 3.77 16.85
N ASP A 85 -0.45 4.47 16.62
CA ASP A 85 -1.05 5.38 17.60
C ASP A 85 -2.55 5.55 17.26
N ALA A 86 -3.41 4.94 18.07
CA ALA A 86 -4.86 4.98 17.86
C ALA A 86 -5.47 6.40 18.03
N GLY A 87 -4.82 7.28 18.80
CA GLY A 87 -5.26 8.65 19.07
C GLY A 87 -4.63 9.71 18.15
N ALA A 88 -3.84 9.31 17.15
CA ALA A 88 -3.06 10.26 16.36
C ALA A 88 -3.90 11.31 15.62
N LEU A 89 -5.14 11.00 15.24
CA LEU A 89 -6.05 11.95 14.59
C LEU A 89 -6.75 12.90 15.58
N ASP A 90 -6.98 12.48 16.81
CA ASP A 90 -7.70 13.28 17.81
C ASP A 90 -6.95 14.58 18.14
N ALA A 91 -5.64 14.55 18.03
CA ALA A 91 -4.78 15.72 18.29
C ALA A 91 -4.82 16.78 17.17
N LEU A 92 -5.39 16.48 15.99
CA LEU A 92 -5.34 17.36 14.83
C LEU A 92 -6.58 18.27 14.70
N GLY A 93 -7.61 18.08 15.53
CA GLY A 93 -8.86 18.83 15.43
C GLY A 93 -9.64 18.53 14.14
N ASP A 94 -10.32 19.55 13.61
CA ASP A 94 -11.12 19.40 12.40
C ASP A 94 -10.27 19.19 11.16
N ILE A 95 -10.56 18.12 10.41
CA ILE A 95 -9.85 17.77 9.17
C ILE A 95 -10.66 18.32 7.99
N PRO A 96 -10.09 19.25 7.19
CA PRO A 96 -10.83 19.83 6.08
C PRO A 96 -11.09 18.78 5.00
N GLN A 97 -12.31 18.76 4.47
CA GLN A 97 -12.70 17.92 3.34
C GLN A 97 -11.95 18.34 2.08
N ARG A 98 -11.47 17.38 1.32
CA ARG A 98 -10.77 17.66 0.06
C ARG A 98 -10.81 16.49 -0.91
N THR A 99 -10.56 16.77 -2.18
CA THR A 99 -10.07 15.78 -3.13
C THR A 99 -8.58 15.64 -2.93
N PHE A 100 -8.10 14.39 -2.88
CA PHE A 100 -6.71 14.03 -2.71
C PHE A 100 -6.23 13.25 -3.92
N ILE A 101 -5.28 13.80 -4.68
CA ILE A 101 -4.77 13.22 -5.92
C ILE A 101 -3.47 12.47 -5.61
N MET A 102 -3.55 11.14 -5.71
CA MET A 102 -2.42 10.24 -5.53
C MET A 102 -1.70 10.03 -6.87
N GLY A 103 -0.48 10.51 -6.98
CA GLY A 103 0.44 10.15 -8.06
C GLY A 103 1.03 8.77 -7.80
N LEU A 104 0.82 7.81 -8.72
CA LEU A 104 1.27 6.43 -8.57
C LEU A 104 2.02 5.94 -9.82
N ASN A 105 2.88 4.93 -9.65
CA ASN A 105 3.49 4.21 -10.75
C ASN A 105 2.68 2.93 -11.01
N GLU A 106 2.03 2.83 -12.16
CA GLU A 106 1.14 1.73 -12.52
C GLU A 106 1.83 0.44 -12.95
N GLU A 107 3.17 0.39 -12.90
CA GLU A 107 3.98 -0.76 -13.29
C GLU A 107 4.73 -1.37 -12.08
N ARG A 108 4.26 -1.15 -10.85
CA ARG A 108 4.98 -1.52 -9.61
C ARG A 108 4.23 -2.56 -8.78
N PHE A 109 3.76 -3.66 -9.43
CA PHE A 109 3.21 -4.80 -8.68
C PHE A 109 4.19 -5.29 -7.60
N PRO A 110 3.73 -5.63 -6.38
CA PRO A 110 2.36 -5.61 -5.86
C PRO A 110 1.95 -4.28 -5.21
N MET A 111 2.78 -3.25 -5.24
CA MET A 111 2.53 -1.96 -4.59
C MET A 111 1.43 -1.17 -5.29
N SER A 112 1.55 -1.01 -6.63
CA SER A 112 0.56 -0.35 -7.47
C SER A 112 0.67 -0.83 -8.91
N TYR A 113 -0.46 -1.07 -9.56
CA TYR A 113 -0.50 -1.48 -10.97
C TYR A 113 -1.87 -1.16 -11.58
N ALA A 114 -1.91 -1.05 -12.93
CA ALA A 114 -3.16 -0.89 -13.65
C ALA A 114 -3.97 -2.18 -13.60
N ASP A 115 -5.27 -2.09 -13.31
CA ASP A 115 -6.20 -3.21 -13.21
C ASP A 115 -7.54 -2.81 -13.85
N GLY A 116 -7.80 -3.30 -15.05
CA GLY A 116 -8.94 -2.87 -15.85
C GLY A 116 -8.89 -1.36 -16.13
N ASP A 117 -9.98 -0.66 -15.82
CA ASP A 117 -10.08 0.80 -15.95
C ASP A 117 -9.61 1.55 -14.70
N GLY A 118 -8.97 0.87 -13.75
CA GLY A 118 -8.54 1.43 -12.48
C GLY A 118 -7.14 0.99 -12.05
N TYR A 119 -6.90 1.08 -10.75
CA TYR A 119 -5.63 0.70 -10.14
C TYR A 119 -5.85 -0.23 -8.95
N SER A 120 -4.90 -1.13 -8.72
CA SER A 120 -4.90 -2.08 -7.61
C SER A 120 -3.49 -2.18 -7.00
N GLY A 121 -3.37 -2.75 -5.80
CA GLY A 121 -2.11 -2.95 -5.10
C GLY A 121 -2.16 -2.52 -3.64
N PHE A 122 -1.10 -2.89 -2.90
CA PHE A 122 -0.99 -2.57 -1.47
C PHE A 122 -1.13 -1.07 -1.19
N ASP A 123 -0.36 -0.23 -1.90
CA ASP A 123 -0.38 1.23 -1.72
C ASP A 123 -1.70 1.85 -2.14
N VAL A 124 -2.36 1.29 -3.17
CA VAL A 124 -3.67 1.77 -3.64
C VAL A 124 -4.74 1.52 -2.57
N GLU A 125 -4.80 0.32 -2.00
CA GLU A 125 -5.76 -0.01 -0.95
C GLU A 125 -5.44 0.71 0.37
N LEU A 126 -4.16 0.92 0.67
CA LEU A 126 -3.74 1.69 1.83
C LEU A 126 -4.15 3.17 1.69
N ALA A 127 -3.99 3.76 0.50
CA ALA A 127 -4.43 5.13 0.23
C ALA A 127 -5.97 5.27 0.32
N GLN A 128 -6.72 4.26 -0.15
CA GLN A 128 -8.17 4.20 0.03
C GLN A 128 -8.56 4.19 1.50
N ALA A 129 -7.89 3.36 2.33
CA ALA A 129 -8.14 3.30 3.76
C ALA A 129 -7.81 4.64 4.47
N VAL A 130 -6.70 5.28 4.11
CA VAL A 130 -6.30 6.60 4.61
C VAL A 130 -7.34 7.65 4.25
N CYS A 131 -7.74 7.75 2.98
CA CYS A 131 -8.73 8.73 2.55
C CYS A 131 -10.10 8.49 3.19
N ALA A 132 -10.52 7.23 3.33
CA ALA A 132 -11.74 6.88 4.05
C ALA A 132 -11.69 7.34 5.52
N ARG A 133 -10.54 7.16 6.20
CA ARG A 133 -10.34 7.60 7.59
C ARG A 133 -10.36 9.13 7.74
N LEU A 134 -9.85 9.86 6.73
CA LEU A 134 -9.82 11.32 6.70
C LEU A 134 -11.11 11.96 6.14
N GLY A 135 -12.02 11.16 5.56
CA GLY A 135 -13.21 11.65 4.86
C GLY A 135 -12.87 12.35 3.54
N TRP A 136 -11.72 12.04 2.91
CA TRP A 136 -11.28 12.63 1.65
C TRP A 136 -11.75 11.84 0.43
N THR A 137 -11.91 12.53 -0.70
CA THR A 137 -12.18 11.89 -2.00
C THR A 137 -10.86 11.58 -2.69
N LEU A 138 -10.54 10.29 -2.90
CA LEU A 138 -9.31 9.87 -3.54
C LEU A 138 -9.45 9.88 -5.07
N GLN A 139 -8.46 10.45 -5.74
CA GLN A 139 -8.27 10.36 -7.19
C GLN A 139 -6.85 9.87 -7.49
N TYR A 140 -6.66 9.30 -8.67
CA TYR A 140 -5.39 8.73 -9.08
C TYR A 140 -4.86 9.42 -10.33
N GLN A 141 -3.53 9.56 -10.40
CA GLN A 141 -2.82 9.99 -11.60
C GLN A 141 -1.57 9.11 -11.78
N SER A 142 -1.47 8.46 -12.94
CA SER A 142 -0.25 7.71 -13.30
C SER A 142 0.90 8.69 -13.54
N ILE A 143 2.01 8.48 -12.83
CA ILE A 143 3.24 9.28 -12.96
C ILE A 143 4.48 8.38 -12.91
N ALA A 144 5.55 8.78 -13.59
CA ALA A 144 6.83 8.09 -13.45
C ALA A 144 7.58 8.56 -12.20
N ASN A 145 8.32 7.67 -11.52
CA ASN A 145 9.12 8.00 -10.32
C ASN A 145 10.00 9.24 -10.51
N ARG A 146 10.67 9.34 -11.69
CA ARG A 146 11.54 10.49 -12.02
C ARG A 146 10.81 11.84 -12.08
N ASN A 147 9.50 11.83 -12.28
CA ASN A 147 8.67 13.02 -12.41
C ASN A 147 8.01 13.41 -11.07
N ALA A 148 8.08 12.59 -10.03
CA ALA A 148 7.39 12.80 -8.75
C ALA A 148 7.58 14.20 -8.19
N TYR A 149 8.82 14.71 -8.18
CA TYR A 149 9.11 16.05 -7.70
C TYR A 149 8.43 17.14 -8.54
N VAL A 150 8.44 17.00 -9.87
CA VAL A 150 7.84 18.00 -10.79
C VAL A 150 6.33 17.99 -10.62
N GLU A 151 5.70 16.84 -10.57
CA GLU A 151 4.25 16.68 -10.41
C GLU A 151 3.76 17.21 -9.04
N LEU A 152 4.52 16.96 -7.98
CA LEU A 152 4.25 17.52 -6.65
C LEU A 152 4.41 19.04 -6.64
N SER A 153 5.51 19.57 -7.19
CA SER A 153 5.81 20.99 -7.14
C SER A 153 4.89 21.84 -8.01
N SER A 154 4.38 21.27 -9.12
CA SER A 154 3.37 21.93 -9.98
C SER A 154 1.95 21.85 -9.42
N GLY A 155 1.71 21.01 -8.41
CA GLY A 155 0.37 20.80 -7.87
C GLY A 155 -0.52 19.87 -8.68
N ASN A 156 0.04 19.11 -9.62
CA ASN A 156 -0.71 18.13 -10.41
C ASN A 156 -1.15 16.93 -9.55
N VAL A 157 -0.35 16.60 -8.52
CA VAL A 157 -0.67 15.59 -7.52
C VAL A 157 -0.45 16.14 -6.11
N ASP A 158 -1.17 15.59 -5.15
CA ASP A 158 -1.02 15.94 -3.73
C ASP A 158 0.06 15.12 -3.03
N CYS A 159 0.22 13.87 -3.46
CA CYS A 159 1.31 13.02 -2.99
C CYS A 159 1.87 12.18 -4.15
N ALA A 160 3.13 11.75 -4.01
CA ALA A 160 3.75 10.70 -4.81
C ALA A 160 3.77 9.43 -3.96
N TRP A 161 2.89 8.49 -4.29
CA TRP A 161 2.66 7.26 -3.54
C TRP A 161 2.31 6.14 -4.52
N GLY A 162 2.53 4.90 -4.19
CA GLY A 162 2.26 3.78 -5.10
C GLY A 162 3.51 3.31 -5.81
N GLY A 163 4.26 2.45 -5.11
CA GLY A 163 5.47 1.85 -5.64
C GLY A 163 6.61 2.83 -5.89
N MET A 164 6.61 4.00 -5.25
CA MET A 164 7.61 5.04 -5.45
C MET A 164 8.78 4.86 -4.50
N VAL A 165 9.98 4.73 -5.07
CA VAL A 165 11.25 4.82 -4.33
C VAL A 165 11.70 6.28 -4.38
N LEU A 166 11.40 7.01 -3.31
CA LEU A 166 11.67 8.44 -3.21
C LEU A 166 12.86 8.69 -2.27
N GLU A 167 13.84 9.42 -2.75
CA GLU A 167 15.01 9.84 -1.98
C GLU A 167 15.09 11.38 -1.94
N GLN A 168 15.50 11.91 -0.81
CA GLN A 168 15.94 13.32 -0.78
C GLN A 168 17.28 13.41 -1.48
N THR A 169 17.31 13.97 -2.66
CA THR A 169 18.56 14.20 -3.37
C THR A 169 19.33 15.36 -2.72
N ASP A 170 20.15 15.04 -1.73
CA ASP A 170 21.26 15.90 -1.31
C ASP A 170 22.38 15.79 -2.37
N SER A 171 22.09 16.23 -3.60
CA SER A 171 23.12 16.21 -4.64
C SER A 171 24.17 17.29 -4.31
N LYS A 172 25.25 16.86 -3.65
CA LYS A 172 26.47 17.67 -3.43
C LYS A 172 27.22 18.01 -4.73
N ASP A 173 26.75 17.48 -5.87
CA ASP A 173 27.52 17.44 -7.12
C ASP A 173 27.04 18.35 -8.24
N SER A 174 26.19 19.35 -8.00
CA SER A 174 25.96 20.33 -9.05
C SER A 174 25.84 21.75 -8.52
N LYS A 175 26.81 22.55 -8.88
CA LYS A 175 26.91 23.99 -8.57
C LYS A 175 25.72 24.86 -8.99
N ASN A 176 24.63 24.29 -9.55
CA ASN A 176 23.49 25.03 -10.09
C ASN A 176 22.14 24.32 -10.05
N LYS A 177 21.93 23.21 -9.30
CA LYS A 177 20.58 22.63 -9.17
C LYS A 177 19.94 23.14 -7.87
N LYS A 178 18.83 23.87 -8.02
CA LYS A 178 17.92 24.19 -6.94
C LYS A 178 17.60 22.88 -6.18
N LYS A 179 17.89 22.84 -4.87
CA LYS A 179 17.63 21.66 -4.03
C LYS A 179 16.15 21.30 -4.16
N GLN A 180 15.88 20.11 -4.69
CA GLN A 180 14.53 19.56 -4.79
C GLN A 180 14.14 19.10 -3.39
N LYS A 181 13.18 19.76 -2.79
CA LYS A 181 12.77 19.53 -1.42
C LYS A 181 11.36 18.93 -1.41
N MET A 182 11.20 17.77 -0.78
CA MET A 182 9.93 17.09 -0.53
C MET A 182 9.84 16.75 0.95
N THR A 183 8.63 16.72 1.49
CA THR A 183 8.35 16.09 2.77
C THR A 183 8.11 14.60 2.53
N LEU A 184 8.91 13.73 3.16
CA LEU A 184 8.80 12.29 3.03
C LEU A 184 8.30 11.68 4.33
N THR A 185 7.48 10.61 4.23
CA THR A 185 7.20 9.75 5.39
C THR A 185 8.46 8.98 5.82
N ALA A 186 8.41 8.33 6.98
CA ALA A 186 9.31 7.22 7.27
C ALA A 186 9.16 6.13 6.18
N PRO A 187 10.19 5.31 5.91
CA PRO A 187 10.05 4.17 5.02
C PRO A 187 9.15 3.11 5.67
N TYR A 188 8.46 2.34 4.83
CA TYR A 188 7.56 1.28 5.27
C TYR A 188 7.73 -0.03 4.49
#